data_3edc7f2cdf24f58730e7337628677b2c
#
_entry.id   3edc7f2cdf24f58730e7337628677b2c
#
_cell.length_a   1.000
_cell.length_b   1.000
_cell.length_c   1.000
_cell.angle_alpha   90.00
_cell.angle_beta   90.00
_cell.angle_gamma   90.00
#
_symmetry.space_group_name_H-M   'P 1'
#
loop_
_entity.id
_entity.type
_entity.pdbx_description
1 polymer ?
#
loop_
_entity_poly.entity_id
_entity_poly.type
_entity_poly.pdbx_seq_one_letter_code
_entity_poly.pdbx_strand_id
1 'polypeptide(L)'
;MNEISDSPRQLITLLGASGFVGSAVLRELRDHPVRLRAVSRGGAPAVPPGAAEVEDLRADLLEPGRAAAAIEDADVIVHLVAHAAGGSTWRSATSDPEAERVNVGLMHDLVGALHDRRRSTPPVLLYASTAQAANPSAASRYAQQKTEAERILRKATDEGRVRGVILRLPAVYGQSGPSGPMGRGVVAAMIRRALAGEPLTMWHDGGVRRDLLHVEDVATAFAAALEHHDALAGGTWALGADRSEPLGDIFRAVSGSVARQTGSPAVDVVTVPAPEHAEANDFRSDDIDSTEFRSRTGWRPRVSLTDGIDRTVAALTPTEEH
;
A
#
# COMPACT_ATOMS: atom_id res chain seq x y z
N MET A 1 13.65 -10.24 40.50
CA MET A 1 14.03 -11.15 39.40
C MET A 1 12.76 -11.32 38.57
N ASN A 2 12.58 -10.45 37.58
CA ASN A 2 11.42 -10.51 36.68
C ASN A 2 11.63 -11.71 35.76
N GLU A 3 10.79 -12.71 35.85
CA GLU A 3 10.63 -13.72 34.81
C GLU A 3 10.13 -13.02 33.55
N ILE A 4 11.03 -12.84 32.60
CA ILE A 4 10.67 -12.47 31.24
C ILE A 4 9.82 -13.64 30.76
N SER A 5 8.52 -13.38 30.53
CA SER A 5 7.60 -14.34 29.93
C SER A 5 8.17 -14.79 28.59
N ASP A 6 8.65 -16.04 28.55
CA ASP A 6 9.25 -16.68 27.37
C ASP A 6 8.16 -17.24 26.43
N SER A 7 7.11 -16.44 26.22
CA SER A 7 6.11 -16.76 25.19
C SER A 7 6.78 -16.58 23.83
N PRO A 8 6.68 -17.56 22.93
CA PRO A 8 7.30 -17.45 21.60
C PRO A 8 6.77 -16.21 20.90
N ARG A 9 7.70 -15.39 20.37
CA ARG A 9 7.35 -14.18 19.64
C ARG A 9 6.49 -14.55 18.43
N GLN A 10 5.44 -13.76 18.17
CA GLN A 10 4.55 -13.94 17.04
C GLN A 10 5.31 -13.88 15.72
N LEU A 11 5.10 -14.85 14.82
CA LEU A 11 5.67 -14.87 13.48
C LEU A 11 4.74 -14.15 12.51
N ILE A 12 5.21 -13.02 11.98
CA ILE A 12 4.54 -12.24 10.94
C ILE A 12 5.25 -12.49 9.62
N THR A 13 4.55 -13.04 8.63
CA THR A 13 5.05 -13.18 7.26
C THR A 13 4.56 -12.03 6.40
N LEU A 14 5.49 -11.20 5.92
CA LEU A 14 5.23 -10.04 5.07
C LEU A 14 5.49 -10.39 3.60
N LEU A 15 4.43 -10.63 2.84
CA LEU A 15 4.49 -10.94 1.41
C LEU A 15 4.57 -9.64 0.59
N GLY A 16 5.62 -9.48 -0.19
CA GLY A 16 5.90 -8.27 -0.96
C GLY A 16 6.75 -7.24 -0.21
N ALA A 17 7.65 -7.70 0.66
CA ALA A 17 8.47 -6.87 1.55
C ALA A 17 9.38 -5.86 0.82
N SER A 18 9.78 -6.11 -0.42
CA SER A 18 10.58 -5.18 -1.24
C SER A 18 9.75 -4.15 -2.01
N GLY A 19 8.42 -4.25 -1.99
CA GLY A 19 7.51 -3.31 -2.65
C GLY A 19 7.42 -1.97 -1.93
N PHE A 20 6.78 -0.98 -2.58
CA PHE A 20 6.61 0.37 -2.05
C PHE A 20 5.96 0.39 -0.65
N VAL A 21 4.79 -0.22 -0.50
CA VAL A 21 4.11 -0.32 0.81
C VAL A 21 4.83 -1.33 1.70
N GLY A 22 5.29 -2.46 1.14
CA GLY A 22 5.92 -3.54 1.90
C GLY A 22 7.18 -3.13 2.64
N SER A 23 8.03 -2.34 2.00
CA SER A 23 9.26 -1.85 2.63
C SER A 23 8.99 -0.80 3.72
N ALA A 24 7.90 -0.03 3.61
CA ALA A 24 7.46 0.87 4.68
C ALA A 24 6.92 0.08 5.89
N VAL A 25 6.08 -0.94 5.64
CA VAL A 25 5.56 -1.82 6.70
C VAL A 25 6.69 -2.60 7.38
N LEU A 26 7.65 -3.12 6.61
CA LEU A 26 8.82 -3.80 7.18
C LEU A 26 9.61 -2.88 8.12
N ARG A 27 9.81 -1.62 7.71
CA ARG A 27 10.50 -0.60 8.52
C ARG A 27 9.74 -0.26 9.78
N GLU A 28 8.43 -0.10 9.71
CA GLU A 28 7.57 0.17 10.87
C GLU A 28 7.63 -0.97 11.88
N LEU A 29 7.46 -2.20 11.41
CA LEU A 29 7.40 -3.39 12.27
C LEU A 29 8.73 -3.79 12.90
N ARG A 30 9.88 -3.26 12.42
CA ARG A 30 11.19 -3.59 12.98
C ARG A 30 11.32 -3.25 14.48
N ASP A 31 10.58 -2.25 14.94
CA ASP A 31 10.67 -1.78 16.34
C ASP A 31 9.68 -2.54 17.25
N HIS A 32 8.89 -3.48 16.71
CA HIS A 32 8.00 -4.36 17.45
C HIS A 32 8.72 -5.67 17.88
N PRO A 33 8.43 -6.24 19.05
CA PRO A 33 9.08 -7.45 19.56
C PRO A 33 8.50 -8.73 18.92
N VAL A 34 8.63 -8.87 17.61
CA VAL A 34 8.08 -9.95 16.77
C VAL A 34 9.17 -10.65 15.96
N ARG A 35 8.84 -11.78 15.34
CA ARG A 35 9.63 -12.40 14.27
C ARG A 35 9.01 -11.99 12.95
N LEU A 36 9.82 -11.40 12.05
CA LEU A 36 9.39 -10.96 10.71
C LEU A 36 10.02 -11.85 9.65
N ARG A 37 9.20 -12.56 8.89
CA ARG A 37 9.65 -13.21 7.64
C ARG A 37 9.31 -12.29 6.48
N ALA A 38 10.33 -11.59 5.96
CA ALA A 38 10.20 -10.67 4.84
C ALA A 38 10.34 -11.42 3.52
N VAL A 39 9.25 -11.57 2.77
CA VAL A 39 9.21 -12.37 1.55
C VAL A 39 9.19 -11.48 0.31
N SER A 40 10.17 -11.69 -0.58
CA SER A 40 10.23 -11.00 -1.88
C SER A 40 11.08 -11.77 -2.89
N ARG A 41 10.96 -11.46 -4.19
CA ARG A 41 11.75 -12.13 -5.26
C ARG A 41 13.24 -11.76 -5.20
N GLY A 42 13.55 -10.48 -4.97
CA GLY A 42 14.93 -9.96 -5.02
C GLY A 42 15.62 -9.83 -3.68
N GLY A 43 14.95 -10.15 -2.58
CA GLY A 43 15.37 -9.87 -1.22
C GLY A 43 14.69 -8.62 -0.66
N ALA A 44 14.48 -8.60 0.64
CA ALA A 44 13.93 -7.45 1.35
C ALA A 44 14.98 -6.34 1.46
N PRO A 45 14.58 -5.06 1.48
CA PRO A 45 15.51 -3.98 1.74
C PRO A 45 16.09 -4.13 3.16
N ALA A 46 17.36 -3.79 3.31
CA ALA A 46 17.98 -3.72 4.63
C ALA A 46 17.24 -2.70 5.49
N VAL A 47 16.87 -3.11 6.69
CA VAL A 47 16.33 -2.21 7.71
C VAL A 47 17.33 -2.11 8.86
N PRO A 48 17.49 -0.95 9.50
CA PRO A 48 18.33 -0.83 10.68
C PRO A 48 17.87 -1.82 11.77
N PRO A 49 18.78 -2.29 12.62
CA PRO A 49 18.42 -3.16 13.75
C PRO A 49 17.33 -2.53 14.63
N GLY A 50 16.40 -3.35 15.11
CA GLY A 50 15.31 -2.98 15.99
C GLY A 50 14.97 -4.14 16.94
N ALA A 51 13.75 -4.14 17.49
CA ALA A 51 13.30 -5.19 18.41
C ALA A 51 12.88 -6.48 17.67
N ALA A 52 12.54 -6.39 16.38
CA ALA A 52 12.14 -7.53 15.58
C ALA A 52 13.32 -8.38 15.12
N GLU A 53 13.11 -9.69 15.09
CA GLU A 53 14.01 -10.64 14.42
C GLU A 53 13.58 -10.77 12.96
N VAL A 54 14.40 -10.30 12.01
CA VAL A 54 14.05 -10.27 10.59
C VAL A 54 14.75 -11.39 9.83
N GLU A 55 13.95 -12.26 9.19
CA GLU A 55 14.37 -13.28 8.24
C GLU A 55 14.07 -12.79 6.82
N ASP A 56 15.09 -12.71 5.94
CA ASP A 56 14.90 -12.42 4.50
C ASP A 56 14.67 -13.74 3.74
N LEU A 57 13.46 -13.93 3.23
CA LEU A 57 13.09 -15.10 2.42
C LEU A 57 12.92 -14.70 0.94
N ARG A 58 13.86 -15.11 0.12
CA ARG A 58 13.76 -14.90 -1.34
C ARG A 58 12.92 -16.00 -1.97
N ALA A 59 11.76 -15.61 -2.51
CA ALA A 59 10.86 -16.56 -3.17
C ALA A 59 10.01 -15.86 -4.24
N ASP A 60 9.82 -16.54 -5.37
CA ASP A 60 8.74 -16.24 -6.28
C ASP A 60 7.48 -16.99 -5.81
N LEU A 61 6.53 -16.26 -5.29
CA LEU A 61 5.29 -16.82 -4.73
C LEU A 61 4.37 -17.45 -5.80
N LEU A 62 4.64 -17.20 -7.08
CA LEU A 62 3.90 -17.80 -8.19
C LEU A 62 4.38 -19.20 -8.57
N GLU A 63 5.59 -19.59 -8.13
CA GLU A 63 6.08 -20.96 -8.28
C GLU A 63 5.28 -21.93 -7.42
N PRO A 64 5.00 -23.16 -7.90
CA PRO A 64 4.24 -24.16 -7.16
C PRO A 64 4.80 -24.43 -5.76
N GLY A 65 3.94 -24.37 -4.75
CA GLY A 65 4.29 -24.64 -3.36
C GLY A 65 5.01 -23.50 -2.61
N ARG A 66 5.54 -22.48 -3.31
CA ARG A 66 6.29 -21.39 -2.67
C ARG A 66 5.44 -20.52 -1.77
N ALA A 67 4.19 -20.21 -2.18
CA ALA A 67 3.26 -19.46 -1.34
C ALA A 67 2.96 -20.23 -0.04
N ALA A 68 2.70 -21.52 -0.12
CA ALA A 68 2.49 -22.39 1.04
C ALA A 68 3.69 -22.44 1.98
N ALA A 69 4.91 -22.60 1.42
CA ALA A 69 6.15 -22.62 2.20
C ALA A 69 6.41 -21.26 2.88
N ALA A 70 6.17 -20.15 2.18
CA ALA A 70 6.40 -18.82 2.71
C ALA A 70 5.55 -18.50 3.96
N ILE A 71 4.32 -19.01 4.02
CA ILE A 71 3.39 -18.79 5.15
C ILE A 71 3.42 -19.91 6.18
N GLU A 72 4.42 -20.82 6.08
CA GLU A 72 4.57 -21.91 7.04
C GLU A 72 4.79 -21.33 8.44
N ASP A 73 3.99 -21.85 9.40
CA ASP A 73 3.99 -21.44 10.80
C ASP A 73 3.72 -19.95 11.09
N ALA A 74 3.32 -19.16 10.09
CA ALA A 74 2.95 -17.78 10.31
C ALA A 74 1.70 -17.66 11.19
N ASP A 75 1.78 -16.83 12.24
CA ASP A 75 0.62 -16.44 13.06
C ASP A 75 -0.17 -15.35 12.36
N VAL A 76 0.55 -14.48 11.64
CA VAL A 76 -0.01 -13.40 10.84
C VAL A 76 0.63 -13.38 9.45
N ILE A 77 -0.19 -13.19 8.44
CA ILE A 77 0.22 -13.02 7.06
C ILE A 77 -0.20 -11.62 6.61
N VAL A 78 0.75 -10.80 6.18
CA VAL A 78 0.49 -9.48 5.59
C VAL A 78 0.69 -9.59 4.08
N HIS A 79 -0.40 -9.51 3.33
CA HIS A 79 -0.38 -9.70 1.88
C HIS A 79 -0.41 -8.35 1.14
N LEU A 80 0.77 -7.90 0.67
CA LEU A 80 0.99 -6.64 -0.05
C LEU A 80 1.40 -6.85 -1.50
N VAL A 81 1.50 -8.11 -1.97
CA VAL A 81 1.84 -8.38 -3.37
C VAL A 81 0.71 -7.91 -4.27
N ALA A 82 1.06 -7.12 -5.27
CA ALA A 82 0.15 -6.68 -6.30
C ALA A 82 0.91 -6.49 -7.62
N HIS A 83 0.25 -6.82 -8.73
CA HIS A 83 0.71 -6.51 -10.07
C HIS A 83 -0.11 -5.34 -10.61
N ALA A 84 0.60 -4.25 -10.92
CA ALA A 84 0.07 -3.16 -11.72
C ALA A 84 0.87 -3.15 -13.02
N ALA A 85 0.25 -3.56 -14.11
CA ALA A 85 0.93 -3.70 -15.41
C ALA A 85 1.44 -2.35 -15.93
N GLY A 86 2.62 -2.41 -16.57
CA GLY A 86 3.19 -1.32 -17.35
C GLY A 86 3.83 -0.19 -16.53
N GLY A 87 4.98 0.26 -16.98
CA GLY A 87 5.93 1.13 -16.29
C GLY A 87 5.47 2.53 -15.85
N SER A 88 4.23 2.97 -16.07
CA SER A 88 3.85 4.33 -15.73
C SER A 88 2.55 4.51 -14.93
N THR A 89 1.57 3.61 -15.05
CA THR A 89 0.33 3.72 -14.27
C THR A 89 -0.34 2.35 -14.12
N TRP A 90 -1.10 2.13 -13.02
CA TRP A 90 -2.01 1.03 -12.78
C TRP A 90 -3.06 0.81 -13.90
N ARG A 91 -3.13 1.70 -14.88
CA ARG A 91 -4.12 1.73 -15.98
C ARG A 91 -3.84 0.78 -17.13
N SER A 92 -2.60 0.38 -17.36
CA SER A 92 -2.23 -0.46 -18.52
C SER A 92 -2.47 -1.96 -18.32
N ALA A 93 -3.13 -2.37 -17.21
CA ALA A 93 -3.38 -3.77 -16.87
C ALA A 93 -4.62 -4.38 -17.56
N THR A 94 -5.07 -3.88 -18.69
CA THR A 94 -6.39 -4.22 -19.25
C THR A 94 -6.52 -5.65 -19.79
N SER A 95 -5.42 -6.41 -19.98
CA SER A 95 -5.49 -7.80 -20.46
C SER A 95 -4.25 -8.64 -20.10
N ASP A 96 -3.57 -8.33 -19.00
CA ASP A 96 -2.37 -9.05 -18.60
C ASP A 96 -2.74 -10.29 -17.76
N PRO A 97 -2.54 -11.52 -18.29
CA PRO A 97 -2.79 -12.75 -17.55
C PRO A 97 -1.95 -12.85 -16.27
N GLU A 98 -0.77 -12.23 -16.24
CA GLU A 98 0.07 -12.16 -15.05
C GLU A 98 -0.60 -11.35 -13.95
N ALA A 99 -1.29 -10.25 -14.28
CA ALA A 99 -2.02 -9.47 -13.30
C ALA A 99 -3.11 -10.29 -12.59
N GLU A 100 -3.88 -11.10 -13.33
CA GLU A 100 -4.89 -12.00 -12.75
C GLU A 100 -4.24 -13.06 -11.85
N ARG A 101 -3.15 -13.67 -12.32
CA ARG A 101 -2.42 -14.69 -11.56
C ARG A 101 -1.86 -14.13 -10.24
N VAL A 102 -1.32 -12.90 -10.27
CA VAL A 102 -0.77 -12.25 -9.07
C VAL A 102 -1.88 -11.75 -8.15
N ASN A 103 -2.86 -11.00 -8.68
CA ASN A 103 -3.81 -10.27 -7.85
C ASN A 103 -4.94 -11.16 -7.31
N VAL A 104 -5.27 -12.27 -8.00
CA VAL A 104 -6.34 -13.20 -7.62
C VAL A 104 -5.80 -14.58 -7.33
N GLY A 105 -4.99 -15.13 -8.23
CA GLY A 105 -4.46 -16.50 -8.11
C GLY A 105 -3.65 -16.71 -6.85
N LEU A 106 -2.79 -15.75 -6.46
CA LEU A 106 -2.01 -15.86 -5.23
C LEU A 106 -2.90 -15.91 -3.98
N MET A 107 -4.02 -15.20 -3.94
CA MET A 107 -4.97 -15.30 -2.84
C MET A 107 -5.57 -16.72 -2.75
N HIS A 108 -5.89 -17.34 -3.88
CA HIS A 108 -6.33 -18.74 -3.90
C HIS A 108 -5.27 -19.69 -3.35
N ASP A 109 -4.00 -19.52 -3.75
CA ASP A 109 -2.90 -20.35 -3.27
C ASP A 109 -2.70 -20.23 -1.76
N LEU A 110 -2.73 -18.98 -1.23
CA LEU A 110 -2.60 -18.72 0.21
C LEU A 110 -3.74 -19.35 1.01
N VAL A 111 -4.99 -19.13 0.60
CA VAL A 111 -6.16 -19.67 1.28
C VAL A 111 -6.23 -21.20 1.15
N GLY A 112 -5.82 -21.75 0.01
CA GLY A 112 -5.69 -23.20 -0.21
C GLY A 112 -4.68 -23.83 0.75
N ALA A 113 -3.50 -23.22 0.88
CA ALA A 113 -2.45 -23.70 1.79
C ALA A 113 -2.88 -23.68 3.26
N LEU A 114 -3.76 -22.76 3.66
CA LEU A 114 -4.29 -22.67 5.02
C LEU A 114 -5.40 -23.71 5.30
N HIS A 115 -6.09 -24.20 4.25
CA HIS A 115 -7.14 -25.22 4.39
C HIS A 115 -6.60 -26.55 4.91
N ASP A 116 -5.41 -26.94 4.46
CA ASP A 116 -4.83 -28.26 4.79
C ASP A 116 -4.21 -28.29 6.20
N ARG A 117 -4.17 -27.17 6.89
CA ARG A 117 -3.53 -27.03 8.21
C ARG A 117 -4.55 -26.91 9.33
N ARG A 118 -4.66 -27.96 10.13
CA ARG A 118 -5.46 -27.94 11.38
C ARG A 118 -4.66 -27.23 12.49
N ARG A 119 -4.86 -25.91 12.62
CA ARG A 119 -4.39 -25.14 13.77
C ARG A 119 -5.52 -24.98 14.79
N SER A 120 -5.17 -24.94 16.08
CA SER A 120 -6.13 -24.62 17.15
C SER A 120 -6.72 -23.21 17.00
N THR A 121 -5.92 -22.28 16.48
CA THR A 121 -6.33 -20.91 16.17
C THR A 121 -5.96 -20.60 14.71
N PRO A 122 -6.93 -20.21 13.87
CA PRO A 122 -6.64 -19.81 12.49
C PRO A 122 -5.71 -18.59 12.45
N PRO A 123 -4.75 -18.52 11.51
CA PRO A 123 -3.88 -17.35 11.37
C PRO A 123 -4.68 -16.12 10.94
N VAL A 124 -4.11 -14.94 11.19
CA VAL A 124 -4.64 -13.67 10.66
C VAL A 124 -4.09 -13.45 9.26
N LEU A 125 -4.92 -13.00 8.31
CA LEU A 125 -4.49 -12.54 7.00
C LEU A 125 -4.96 -11.10 6.78
N LEU A 126 -3.99 -10.16 6.85
CA LEU A 126 -4.17 -8.76 6.51
C LEU A 126 -3.94 -8.58 5.01
N TYR A 127 -4.96 -8.10 4.30
CA TYR A 127 -4.92 -7.93 2.84
C TYR A 127 -5.01 -6.46 2.45
N ALA A 128 -4.02 -5.98 1.69
CA ALA A 128 -4.06 -4.66 1.06
C ALA A 128 -4.95 -4.68 -0.18
N SER A 129 -6.15 -4.13 -0.06
CA SER A 129 -7.07 -3.88 -1.15
C SER A 129 -7.02 -2.41 -1.60
N THR A 130 -7.98 -1.96 -2.37
CA THR A 130 -8.07 -0.59 -2.87
C THR A 130 -9.42 0.05 -2.52
N ALA A 131 -9.44 1.35 -2.24
CA ALA A 131 -10.67 2.11 -2.06
C ALA A 131 -11.59 2.06 -3.30
N GLN A 132 -11.03 1.90 -4.50
CA GLN A 132 -11.80 1.72 -5.73
C GLN A 132 -12.71 0.49 -5.71
N ALA A 133 -12.40 -0.53 -4.91
CA ALA A 133 -13.24 -1.72 -4.72
C ALA A 133 -14.59 -1.41 -4.03
N ALA A 134 -14.76 -0.23 -3.44
CA ALA A 134 -16.03 0.21 -2.86
C ALA A 134 -17.08 0.57 -3.92
N ASN A 135 -16.68 0.81 -5.18
CA ASN A 135 -17.59 1.20 -6.26
C ASN A 135 -17.48 0.26 -7.46
N PRO A 136 -18.21 -0.87 -7.46
CA PRO A 136 -18.10 -1.88 -8.52
C PRO A 136 -18.47 -1.37 -9.93
N SER A 137 -19.38 -0.38 -10.04
CA SER A 137 -19.87 0.13 -11.32
C SER A 137 -18.85 1.00 -12.10
N ALA A 138 -17.82 1.48 -11.40
CA ALA A 138 -16.75 2.30 -11.97
C ALA A 138 -15.37 1.66 -11.78
N ALA A 139 -15.34 0.36 -11.41
CA ALA A 139 -14.11 -0.33 -11.06
C ALA A 139 -13.24 -0.59 -12.30
N SER A 140 -11.99 -0.15 -12.23
CA SER A 140 -10.95 -0.59 -13.16
C SER A 140 -10.73 -2.11 -13.08
N ARG A 141 -10.09 -2.72 -14.08
CA ARG A 141 -9.75 -4.16 -14.04
C ARG A 141 -8.97 -4.52 -12.77
N TYR A 142 -8.03 -3.66 -12.36
CA TYR A 142 -7.31 -3.83 -11.11
C TYR A 142 -8.25 -3.86 -9.89
N ALA A 143 -9.19 -2.93 -9.80
CA ALA A 143 -10.15 -2.89 -8.70
C ALA A 143 -11.08 -4.12 -8.70
N GLN A 144 -11.47 -4.63 -9.88
CA GLN A 144 -12.24 -5.87 -10.02
C GLN A 144 -11.46 -7.08 -9.47
N GLN A 145 -10.17 -7.20 -9.83
CA GLN A 145 -9.28 -8.26 -9.31
C GLN A 145 -9.12 -8.17 -7.79
N LYS A 146 -8.94 -6.95 -7.24
CA LYS A 146 -8.88 -6.74 -5.80
C LYS A 146 -10.19 -7.15 -5.11
N THR A 147 -11.34 -6.82 -5.69
CA THR A 147 -12.67 -7.22 -5.18
C THR A 147 -12.83 -8.74 -5.18
N GLU A 148 -12.35 -9.41 -6.22
CA GLU A 148 -12.40 -10.88 -6.28
C GLU A 148 -11.51 -11.52 -5.20
N ALA A 149 -10.30 -11.00 -4.98
CA ALA A 149 -9.45 -11.46 -3.89
C ALA A 149 -10.07 -11.21 -2.50
N GLU A 150 -10.76 -10.06 -2.31
CA GLU A 150 -11.55 -9.81 -1.09
C GLU A 150 -12.64 -10.87 -0.90
N ARG A 151 -13.36 -11.25 -1.98
CA ARG A 151 -14.40 -12.27 -1.93
C ARG A 151 -13.86 -13.64 -1.51
N ILE A 152 -12.70 -14.02 -2.05
CA ILE A 152 -12.01 -15.27 -1.70
C ILE A 152 -11.64 -15.27 -0.22
N LEU A 153 -11.07 -14.17 0.28
CA LEU A 153 -10.66 -14.02 1.67
C LEU A 153 -11.86 -14.05 2.62
N ARG A 154 -12.95 -13.34 2.30
CA ARG A 154 -14.18 -13.37 3.11
C ARG A 154 -14.74 -14.80 3.20
N LYS A 155 -14.84 -15.52 2.07
CA LYS A 155 -15.30 -16.91 2.07
C LYS A 155 -14.43 -17.79 2.97
N ALA A 156 -13.10 -17.67 2.91
CA ALA A 156 -12.20 -18.43 3.77
C ALA A 156 -12.36 -18.08 5.26
N THR A 157 -12.69 -16.82 5.55
CA THR A 157 -12.97 -16.34 6.91
C THR A 157 -14.28 -16.91 7.44
N ASP A 158 -15.36 -16.89 6.62
CA ASP A 158 -16.66 -17.46 6.98
C ASP A 158 -16.56 -18.98 7.24
N GLU A 159 -15.67 -19.66 6.52
CA GLU A 159 -15.37 -21.08 6.72
C GLU A 159 -14.40 -21.36 7.90
N GLY A 160 -13.98 -20.33 8.62
CA GLY A 160 -13.10 -20.46 9.80
C GLY A 160 -11.66 -20.89 9.50
N ARG A 161 -11.20 -20.78 8.23
CA ARG A 161 -9.85 -21.17 7.81
C ARG A 161 -8.80 -20.10 8.13
N VAL A 162 -9.23 -18.86 8.21
CA VAL A 162 -8.39 -17.69 8.43
C VAL A 162 -9.20 -16.60 9.12
N ARG A 163 -8.55 -15.71 9.85
CA ARG A 163 -9.13 -14.47 10.36
C ARG A 163 -8.76 -13.33 9.41
N GLY A 164 -9.58 -13.12 8.39
CA GLY A 164 -9.33 -12.15 7.32
C GLY A 164 -9.57 -10.71 7.79
N VAL A 165 -8.65 -9.80 7.47
CA VAL A 165 -8.78 -8.35 7.65
C VAL A 165 -8.47 -7.68 6.31
N ILE A 166 -9.41 -6.95 5.75
CA ILE A 166 -9.25 -6.27 4.47
C ILE A 166 -9.06 -4.77 4.72
N LEU A 167 -7.91 -4.23 4.28
CA LEU A 167 -7.61 -2.81 4.35
C LEU A 167 -7.69 -2.20 2.93
N ARG A 168 -8.68 -1.34 2.68
CA ARG A 168 -8.85 -0.61 1.42
C ARG A 168 -8.05 0.68 1.45
N LEU A 169 -6.98 0.72 0.67
CA LEU A 169 -6.06 1.84 0.59
C LEU A 169 -6.53 2.89 -0.42
N PRO A 170 -6.38 4.19 -0.14
CA PRO A 170 -6.53 5.27 -1.11
C PRO A 170 -5.36 5.29 -2.11
N ALA A 171 -5.20 6.41 -2.83
CA ALA A 171 -3.97 6.69 -3.55
C ALA A 171 -2.82 6.92 -2.56
N VAL A 172 -1.83 6.02 -2.58
CA VAL A 172 -0.65 6.09 -1.69
C VAL A 172 0.49 6.80 -2.40
N TYR A 173 1.16 7.71 -1.69
CA TYR A 173 2.28 8.49 -2.23
C TYR A 173 3.45 8.55 -1.25
N GLY A 174 4.59 9.10 -1.70
CA GLY A 174 5.79 9.25 -0.89
C GLY A 174 6.90 8.27 -1.28
N GLN A 175 7.94 8.21 -0.45
CA GLN A 175 9.03 7.25 -0.54
C GLN A 175 9.10 6.42 0.74
N SER A 176 9.34 5.15 0.59
CA SER A 176 9.49 4.22 1.72
C SER A 176 10.87 4.32 2.34
N GLY A 177 11.11 5.40 3.09
CA GLY A 177 12.41 5.70 3.72
C GLY A 177 13.48 6.18 2.74
N PRO A 178 14.68 6.59 3.23
CA PRO A 178 15.66 7.36 2.46
C PRO A 178 16.16 6.72 1.17
N SER A 179 16.23 5.40 1.11
CA SER A 179 16.69 4.65 -0.08
C SER A 179 15.65 3.63 -0.55
N GLY A 180 14.42 3.73 -0.07
CA GLY A 180 13.37 2.79 -0.39
C GLY A 180 12.64 3.12 -1.70
N PRO A 181 11.75 2.22 -2.13
CA PRO A 181 10.94 2.44 -3.31
C PRO A 181 10.07 3.69 -3.23
N MET A 182 9.92 4.35 -4.37
CA MET A 182 9.06 5.52 -4.57
C MET A 182 7.68 5.08 -5.08
N GLY A 183 6.63 5.76 -4.61
CA GLY A 183 5.29 5.63 -5.18
C GLY A 183 5.27 5.99 -6.67
N ARG A 184 4.44 5.25 -7.45
CA ARG A 184 4.29 5.45 -8.91
C ARG A 184 3.08 6.28 -9.29
N GLY A 185 2.36 6.85 -8.33
CA GLY A 185 1.12 7.59 -8.54
C GLY A 185 1.33 8.99 -9.13
N VAL A 186 0.21 9.71 -9.24
CA VAL A 186 0.14 11.05 -9.84
C VAL A 186 1.06 12.06 -9.15
N VAL A 187 1.25 11.99 -7.84
CA VAL A 187 2.13 12.91 -7.09
C VAL A 187 3.58 12.79 -7.58
N ALA A 188 4.13 11.57 -7.64
CA ALA A 188 5.49 11.36 -8.11
C ALA A 188 5.67 11.72 -9.60
N ALA A 189 4.64 11.48 -10.44
CA ALA A 189 4.66 11.87 -11.84
C ALA A 189 4.71 13.40 -12.00
N MET A 190 3.90 14.13 -11.25
CA MET A 190 3.86 15.59 -11.29
C MET A 190 5.13 16.22 -10.73
N ILE A 191 5.72 15.65 -9.68
CA ILE A 191 7.01 16.11 -9.16
C ILE A 191 8.10 15.97 -10.24
N ARG A 192 8.17 14.82 -10.93
CA ARG A 192 9.17 14.64 -12.01
C ARG A 192 8.99 15.66 -13.14
N ARG A 193 7.74 15.96 -13.54
CA ARG A 193 7.46 16.99 -14.53
C ARG A 193 7.90 18.37 -14.03
N ALA A 194 7.58 18.74 -12.80
CA ALA A 194 7.98 20.01 -12.23
C ALA A 194 9.53 20.15 -12.14
N LEU A 195 10.23 19.09 -11.75
CA LEU A 195 11.70 19.04 -11.74
C LEU A 195 12.29 19.18 -13.17
N ALA A 196 11.58 18.71 -14.18
CA ALA A 196 11.96 18.90 -15.59
C ALA A 196 11.58 20.29 -16.14
N GLY A 197 10.98 21.18 -15.35
CA GLY A 197 10.51 22.49 -15.79
C GLY A 197 9.25 22.44 -16.67
N GLU A 198 8.54 21.30 -16.69
CA GLU A 198 7.35 21.11 -17.51
C GLU A 198 6.07 21.53 -16.78
N PRO A 199 5.08 22.14 -17.46
CA PRO A 199 3.78 22.46 -16.87
C PRO A 199 3.08 21.20 -16.31
N LEU A 200 2.36 21.35 -15.20
CA LEU A 200 1.53 20.29 -14.62
C LEU A 200 0.14 20.33 -15.25
N THR A 201 -0.25 19.23 -15.89
CA THR A 201 -1.48 19.18 -16.68
C THR A 201 -2.61 18.48 -15.95
N MET A 202 -3.81 19.08 -16.01
CA MET A 202 -5.07 18.51 -15.52
C MET A 202 -6.05 18.34 -16.69
N TRP A 203 -6.98 17.40 -16.54
CA TRP A 203 -8.02 17.13 -17.56
C TRP A 203 -9.38 17.74 -17.23
N HIS A 204 -9.47 18.51 -16.16
CA HIS A 204 -10.64 19.19 -15.62
C HIS A 204 -10.22 20.51 -14.95
N ASP A 205 -11.16 21.23 -14.36
CA ASP A 205 -10.95 22.53 -13.70
C ASP A 205 -10.10 22.50 -12.41
N GLY A 206 -9.62 21.31 -12.03
CA GLY A 206 -8.84 21.11 -10.79
C GLY A 206 -9.69 20.87 -9.55
N GLY A 207 -11.02 20.91 -9.64
CA GLY A 207 -11.94 20.73 -8.51
C GLY A 207 -12.13 19.26 -8.08
N VAL A 208 -11.75 18.29 -8.91
CA VAL A 208 -11.82 16.86 -8.56
C VAL A 208 -10.91 16.60 -7.36
N ARG A 209 -11.48 16.02 -6.31
CA ARG A 209 -10.78 15.79 -5.05
C ARG A 209 -10.14 14.42 -4.99
N ARG A 210 -8.99 14.33 -4.31
CA ARG A 210 -8.25 13.08 -4.07
C ARG A 210 -7.94 12.91 -2.59
N ASP A 211 -8.23 11.73 -2.09
CA ASP A 211 -7.70 11.28 -0.81
C ASP A 211 -6.29 10.67 -1.06
N LEU A 212 -5.28 11.31 -0.51
CA LEU A 212 -3.87 10.92 -0.66
C LEU A 212 -3.28 10.58 0.69
N LEU A 213 -2.89 9.32 0.89
CA LEU A 213 -2.30 8.86 2.13
C LEU A 213 -0.79 8.62 1.97
N HIS A 214 0.01 9.21 2.87
CA HIS A 214 1.45 9.00 2.83
C HIS A 214 1.80 7.54 3.18
N VAL A 215 2.81 6.99 2.55
CA VAL A 215 3.20 5.57 2.73
C VAL A 215 3.59 5.22 4.17
N GLU A 216 4.14 6.16 4.92
CA GLU A 216 4.45 5.97 6.36
C GLU A 216 3.16 5.83 7.18
N ASP A 217 2.11 6.59 6.87
CA ASP A 217 0.81 6.45 7.53
C ASP A 217 0.13 5.14 7.16
N VAL A 218 0.31 4.65 5.93
CA VAL A 218 -0.13 3.29 5.57
C VAL A 218 0.61 2.25 6.42
N ALA A 219 1.92 2.39 6.62
CA ALA A 219 2.70 1.46 7.42
C ALA A 219 2.22 1.43 8.89
N THR A 220 1.99 2.60 9.50
CA THR A 220 1.44 2.68 10.86
C THR A 220 0.02 2.14 10.96
N ALA A 221 -0.81 2.25 9.88
CA ALA A 221 -2.13 1.63 9.84
C ALA A 221 -2.05 0.10 9.84
N PHE A 222 -1.07 -0.49 9.13
CA PHE A 222 -0.84 -1.94 9.18
C PHE A 222 -0.35 -2.38 10.57
N ALA A 223 0.53 -1.62 11.22
CA ALA A 223 0.94 -1.90 12.60
C ALA A 223 -0.26 -1.86 13.56
N ALA A 224 -1.09 -0.82 13.49
CA ALA A 224 -2.32 -0.72 14.28
C ALA A 224 -3.31 -1.86 13.98
N ALA A 225 -3.43 -2.29 12.72
CA ALA A 225 -4.25 -3.44 12.35
C ALA A 225 -3.71 -4.76 12.92
N LEU A 226 -2.39 -4.91 13.03
CA LEU A 226 -1.76 -6.05 13.70
C LEU A 226 -2.04 -6.07 15.21
N GLU A 227 -1.95 -4.93 15.87
CA GLU A 227 -2.22 -4.80 17.31
C GLU A 227 -3.70 -5.06 17.65
N HIS A 228 -4.61 -4.70 16.74
CA HIS A 228 -6.06 -4.79 16.95
C HIS A 228 -6.74 -5.84 16.07
N HIS A 229 -6.00 -6.82 15.55
CA HIS A 229 -6.51 -7.78 14.58
C HIS A 229 -7.77 -8.55 15.03
N ASP A 230 -7.93 -8.81 16.33
CA ASP A 230 -9.12 -9.50 16.86
C ASP A 230 -10.38 -8.64 16.69
N ALA A 231 -10.27 -7.32 16.91
CA ALA A 231 -11.39 -6.39 16.72
C ALA A 231 -11.70 -6.09 15.24
N LEU A 232 -10.76 -6.40 14.35
CA LEU A 232 -10.86 -6.12 12.92
C LEU A 232 -11.20 -7.36 12.08
N ALA A 233 -11.06 -8.56 12.63
CA ALA A 233 -11.25 -9.82 11.90
C ALA A 233 -12.66 -9.94 11.30
N GLY A 234 -12.75 -10.43 10.06
CA GLY A 234 -13.98 -10.53 9.28
C GLY A 234 -14.41 -9.21 8.61
N GLY A 235 -13.77 -8.08 8.95
CA GLY A 235 -14.14 -6.75 8.47
C GLY A 235 -13.39 -6.31 7.20
N THR A 236 -13.96 -5.26 6.58
CA THR A 236 -13.35 -4.49 5.49
C THR A 236 -13.27 -3.03 5.93
N TRP A 237 -12.06 -2.50 5.99
CA TRP A 237 -11.75 -1.22 6.62
C TRP A 237 -11.17 -0.26 5.60
N ALA A 238 -11.76 0.92 5.46
CA ALA A 238 -11.23 1.98 4.61
C ALA A 238 -10.14 2.78 5.36
N LEU A 239 -9.04 3.06 4.68
CA LEU A 239 -8.00 3.97 5.16
C LEU A 239 -8.02 5.25 4.34
N GLY A 240 -7.98 6.40 4.99
CA GLY A 240 -8.00 7.71 4.36
C GLY A 240 -7.19 8.72 5.16
N ALA A 241 -6.86 9.85 4.52
CA ALA A 241 -6.04 10.92 5.08
C ALA A 241 -6.83 11.96 5.91
N ASP A 242 -8.05 11.65 6.32
CA ASP A 242 -9.00 12.55 7.00
C ASP A 242 -9.65 13.59 6.10
N ARG A 243 -9.02 13.95 5.02
CA ARG A 243 -9.46 15.02 4.14
C ARG A 243 -8.97 14.78 2.72
N SER A 244 -9.89 14.79 1.77
CA SER A 244 -9.55 14.85 0.36
C SER A 244 -9.21 16.29 -0.06
N GLU A 245 -8.29 16.46 -1.03
CA GLU A 245 -7.87 17.75 -1.53
C GLU A 245 -8.18 17.91 -3.03
N PRO A 246 -8.54 19.12 -3.50
CA PRO A 246 -8.67 19.39 -4.91
C PRO A 246 -7.35 19.09 -5.66
N LEU A 247 -7.43 18.42 -6.81
CA LEU A 247 -6.25 18.05 -7.59
C LEU A 247 -5.43 19.27 -8.02
N GLY A 248 -6.10 20.39 -8.32
CA GLY A 248 -5.43 21.64 -8.61
C GLY A 248 -4.60 22.18 -7.47
N ASP A 249 -5.08 22.04 -6.20
CA ASP A 249 -4.33 22.46 -5.02
C ASP A 249 -3.12 21.53 -4.77
N ILE A 250 -3.29 20.22 -4.98
CA ILE A 250 -2.20 19.25 -4.91
C ILE A 250 -1.10 19.62 -5.92
N PHE A 251 -1.45 19.95 -7.16
CA PHE A 251 -0.48 20.30 -8.19
C PHE A 251 0.21 21.63 -7.91
N ARG A 252 -0.52 22.63 -7.40
CA ARG A 252 0.09 23.90 -6.93
C ARG A 252 1.06 23.67 -5.79
N ALA A 253 0.71 22.79 -4.83
CA ALA A 253 1.61 22.43 -3.73
C ALA A 253 2.89 21.75 -4.24
N VAL A 254 2.79 20.85 -5.23
CA VAL A 254 3.94 20.21 -5.90
C VAL A 254 4.81 21.26 -6.59
N SER A 255 4.25 22.12 -7.45
CA SER A 255 4.98 23.16 -8.16
C SER A 255 5.70 24.10 -7.17
N GLY A 256 5.01 24.54 -6.12
CA GLY A 256 5.60 25.41 -5.09
C GLY A 256 6.69 24.73 -4.28
N SER A 257 6.53 23.43 -3.96
CA SER A 257 7.55 22.66 -3.24
C SER A 257 8.83 22.51 -4.06
N VAL A 258 8.69 22.14 -5.35
CA VAL A 258 9.84 22.04 -6.26
C VAL A 258 10.57 23.39 -6.38
N ALA A 259 9.82 24.48 -6.60
CA ALA A 259 10.42 25.82 -6.71
C ALA A 259 11.21 26.21 -5.44
N ARG A 260 10.65 25.96 -4.25
CA ARG A 260 11.34 26.26 -2.99
C ARG A 260 12.61 25.45 -2.80
N GLN A 261 12.61 24.18 -3.20
CA GLN A 261 13.74 23.27 -2.93
C GLN A 261 14.84 23.35 -3.98
N THR A 262 14.51 23.72 -5.23
CA THR A 262 15.49 23.83 -6.32
C THR A 262 15.93 25.25 -6.60
N GLY A 263 15.23 26.28 -6.11
CA GLY A 263 15.45 27.67 -6.49
C GLY A 263 14.95 28.03 -7.91
N SER A 264 14.37 27.06 -8.62
CA SER A 264 13.81 27.28 -9.96
C SER A 264 12.44 27.98 -9.88
N PRO A 265 12.00 28.69 -10.94
CA PRO A 265 10.64 29.23 -10.97
C PRO A 265 9.58 28.12 -10.84
N ALA A 266 8.46 28.42 -10.17
CA ALA A 266 7.32 27.52 -10.08
C ALA A 266 6.76 27.30 -11.51
N VAL A 267 6.48 26.04 -11.85
CA VAL A 267 5.87 25.69 -13.14
C VAL A 267 4.35 25.92 -13.12
N ASP A 268 3.77 26.23 -14.27
CA ASP A 268 2.32 26.45 -14.40
C ASP A 268 1.52 25.15 -14.16
N VAL A 269 0.32 25.31 -13.60
CA VAL A 269 -0.70 24.26 -13.54
C VAL A 269 -1.79 24.61 -14.57
N VAL A 270 -1.93 23.78 -15.60
CA VAL A 270 -2.77 24.09 -16.75
C VAL A 270 -3.81 23.00 -17.02
N THR A 271 -4.99 23.40 -17.49
CA THR A 271 -6.02 22.46 -17.96
C THR A 271 -5.79 22.14 -19.43
N VAL A 272 -5.81 20.85 -19.75
CA VAL A 272 -5.69 20.35 -21.13
C VAL A 272 -6.85 19.40 -21.43
N PRO A 273 -7.21 19.16 -22.72
CA PRO A 273 -8.19 18.14 -23.07
C PRO A 273 -7.82 16.77 -22.51
N ALA A 274 -8.82 16.04 -22.04
CA ALA A 274 -8.62 14.68 -21.58
C ALA A 274 -8.19 13.77 -22.74
N PRO A 275 -7.18 12.91 -22.55
CA PRO A 275 -6.77 11.96 -23.58
C PRO A 275 -7.82 10.85 -23.74
N GLU A 276 -7.79 10.13 -24.87
CA GLU A 276 -8.73 9.04 -25.16
C GLU A 276 -8.74 7.92 -24.12
N HIS A 277 -7.63 7.72 -23.42
CA HIS A 277 -7.49 6.72 -22.35
C HIS A 277 -7.94 7.22 -20.97
N ALA A 278 -8.54 8.40 -20.86
CA ALA A 278 -9.08 8.88 -19.59
C ALA A 278 -10.29 8.04 -19.16
N GLU A 279 -10.30 7.66 -17.88
CA GLU A 279 -11.36 6.84 -17.30
C GLU A 279 -12.35 7.68 -16.50
N ALA A 280 -13.58 7.18 -16.32
CA ALA A 280 -14.61 7.86 -15.52
C ALA A 280 -14.15 8.20 -14.09
N ASN A 281 -13.28 7.38 -13.50
CA ASN A 281 -12.70 7.62 -12.18
C ASN A 281 -11.77 8.85 -12.12
N ASP A 282 -11.23 9.30 -13.25
CA ASP A 282 -10.38 10.49 -13.30
C ASP A 282 -11.15 11.76 -12.98
N PHE A 283 -12.46 11.75 -13.24
CA PHE A 283 -13.38 12.88 -13.07
C PHE A 283 -14.26 12.76 -11.80
N ARG A 284 -14.07 11.74 -10.99
CA ARG A 284 -14.82 11.55 -9.75
C ARG A 284 -13.94 11.85 -8.55
N SER A 285 -14.52 12.55 -7.58
CA SER A 285 -13.85 12.79 -6.30
C SER A 285 -13.83 11.54 -5.44
N ASP A 286 -12.73 11.33 -4.73
CA ASP A 286 -12.57 10.33 -3.70
C ASP A 286 -12.70 11.03 -2.34
N ASP A 287 -13.59 10.52 -1.51
CA ASP A 287 -13.74 10.92 -0.11
C ASP A 287 -13.89 9.65 0.73
N ILE A 288 -12.85 9.34 1.49
CA ILE A 288 -12.73 8.04 2.15
C ILE A 288 -12.95 8.22 3.64
N ASP A 289 -14.05 7.64 4.13
CA ASP A 289 -14.35 7.61 5.55
C ASP A 289 -13.59 6.46 6.25
N SER A 290 -12.59 6.80 7.04
CA SER A 290 -11.85 5.86 7.89
C SER A 290 -12.25 5.91 9.37
N THR A 291 -13.38 6.53 9.71
CA THR A 291 -13.84 6.71 11.09
C THR A 291 -13.98 5.39 11.84
N GLU A 292 -14.50 4.35 11.16
CA GLU A 292 -14.70 3.05 11.80
C GLU A 292 -13.37 2.36 12.11
N PHE A 293 -12.40 2.36 11.20
CA PHE A 293 -11.06 1.85 11.45
C PHE A 293 -10.39 2.58 12.61
N ARG A 294 -10.48 3.91 12.63
CA ARG A 294 -9.92 4.74 13.71
C ARG A 294 -10.56 4.47 15.06
N SER A 295 -11.87 4.28 15.08
CA SER A 295 -12.58 3.99 16.33
C SER A 295 -12.16 2.65 16.95
N ARG A 296 -11.79 1.67 16.12
CA ARG A 296 -11.35 0.35 16.54
C ARG A 296 -9.89 0.29 16.96
N THR A 297 -9.03 1.11 16.33
CA THR A 297 -7.57 1.00 16.46
C THR A 297 -6.93 2.21 17.12
N GLY A 298 -7.62 3.33 17.22
CA GLY A 298 -7.02 4.61 17.63
C GLY A 298 -6.07 5.22 16.59
N TRP A 299 -5.82 4.54 15.45
CA TRP A 299 -4.93 5.03 14.41
C TRP A 299 -5.42 6.35 13.81
N ARG A 300 -4.47 7.22 13.47
CA ARG A 300 -4.70 8.47 12.71
C ARG A 300 -3.51 8.73 11.80
N PRO A 301 -3.73 9.27 10.58
CA PRO A 301 -2.64 9.75 9.74
C PRO A 301 -1.91 10.91 10.42
N ARG A 302 -0.59 10.98 10.26
CA ARG A 302 0.29 11.96 10.91
C ARG A 302 1.02 12.85 9.93
N VAL A 303 1.19 12.40 8.68
CA VAL A 303 1.93 13.14 7.65
C VAL A 303 0.95 14.07 6.93
N SER A 304 1.12 15.37 7.07
CA SER A 304 0.33 16.35 6.31
C SER A 304 0.65 16.22 4.81
N LEU A 305 -0.31 16.62 3.94
CA LEU A 305 -0.08 16.60 2.48
C LEU A 305 1.15 17.44 2.10
N THR A 306 1.31 18.63 2.70
CA THR A 306 2.43 19.52 2.44
C THR A 306 3.76 18.87 2.83
N ASP A 307 3.86 18.33 4.06
CA ASP A 307 5.09 17.66 4.51
C ASP A 307 5.41 16.43 3.66
N GLY A 308 4.40 15.64 3.30
CA GLY A 308 4.57 14.46 2.45
C GLY A 308 5.03 14.83 1.05
N ILE A 309 4.51 15.91 0.45
CA ILE A 309 4.98 16.43 -0.84
C ILE A 309 6.42 16.92 -0.70
N ASP A 310 6.75 17.73 0.31
CA ASP A 310 8.09 18.26 0.51
C ASP A 310 9.13 17.14 0.67
N ARG A 311 8.84 16.10 1.46
CA ARG A 311 9.69 14.90 1.58
C ARG A 311 9.85 14.15 0.26
N THR A 312 8.76 14.05 -0.52
CA THR A 312 8.79 13.35 -1.81
C THR A 312 9.59 14.12 -2.85
N VAL A 313 9.51 15.45 -2.86
CA VAL A 313 10.33 16.32 -3.71
C VAL A 313 11.81 16.17 -3.34
N ALA A 314 12.16 16.28 -2.06
CA ALA A 314 13.53 16.10 -1.58
C ALA A 314 14.13 14.76 -2.02
N ALA A 315 13.33 13.69 -1.99
CA ALA A 315 13.75 12.35 -2.39
C ALA A 315 13.94 12.18 -3.91
N LEU A 316 13.27 12.99 -4.72
CA LEU A 316 13.36 12.96 -6.19
C LEU A 316 14.33 13.99 -6.76
N THR A 317 14.72 14.98 -5.97
CA THR A 317 15.72 15.98 -6.38
C THR A 317 17.09 15.30 -6.37
N PRO A 318 17.83 15.32 -7.50
CA PRO A 318 19.20 14.79 -7.52
C PRO A 318 20.05 15.48 -6.47
N THR A 319 20.73 14.72 -5.63
CA THR A 319 21.75 15.26 -4.74
C THR A 319 22.95 15.63 -5.62
N GLU A 320 23.34 16.90 -5.67
CA GLU A 320 24.62 17.27 -6.27
C GLU A 320 25.73 16.62 -5.44
N GLU A 321 26.35 15.56 -6.00
CA GLU A 321 27.59 15.02 -5.44
C GLU A 321 28.66 16.09 -5.59
N HIS A 322 29.08 16.67 -4.49
CA HIS A 322 30.25 17.55 -4.40
C HIS A 322 31.54 16.71 -4.27
#